data_bab041e5b4223d16bc71bf36550a4cfa
#
_entry.id   bab041e5b4223d16bc71bf36550a4cfa
#
_cell.length_a   1.000
_cell.length_b   1.000
_cell.length_c   1.000
_cell.angle_alpha   90.00
_cell.angle_beta   90.00
_cell.angle_gamma   90.00
#
_symmetry.space_group_name_H-M   'P 1'
#
loop_
_entity.id
_entity.type
_entity.pdbx_description
1 polymer ?
#
loop_
_entity_poly.entity_id
_entity_poly.type
_entity_poly.pdbx_seq_one_letter_code
_entity_poly.pdbx_strand_id
1 'polypeptide(L)'
;MSNKGYPRTVFWLVWSIALLPLLVASVAYFSGWRPAEQITEGELYPPGVTLADLQLENKELAAEGNWQLILLVDKTCADECRYWQTLLPNLHASLGKDRDRLLWQQVDSNEQGAGLLLADPRGFMVTRYSLSLPPKAVIKDLKRLLRISKVG
;
A
#
# COMPACT_ATOMS: atom_id res chain seq x y z
N MET A 1 12.31 59.09 20.48
CA MET A 1 12.05 57.67 20.00
C MET A 1 12.52 57.61 18.56
N SER A 2 13.71 57.03 18.31
CA SER A 2 14.31 56.96 16.98
C SER A 2 13.65 55.80 16.18
N ASN A 3 12.86 56.17 15.22
CA ASN A 3 12.22 55.21 14.29
C ASN A 3 13.31 54.74 13.30
N LYS A 4 14.05 53.69 13.68
CA LYS A 4 14.99 53.01 12.77
C LYS A 4 14.15 52.25 11.72
N GLY A 5 13.90 52.91 10.59
CA GLY A 5 13.30 52.25 9.44
C GLY A 5 14.11 51.02 9.08
N TYR A 6 13.46 49.85 9.04
CA TYR A 6 14.10 48.62 8.61
C TYR A 6 14.69 48.80 7.21
N PRO A 7 15.97 48.42 6.99
CA PRO A 7 16.58 48.58 5.69
C PRO A 7 15.80 47.75 4.65
N ARG A 8 15.63 48.31 3.46
CA ARG A 8 14.92 47.65 2.33
C ARG A 8 15.36 46.19 2.10
N THR A 9 16.59 45.88 2.42
CA THR A 9 17.15 44.51 2.37
C THR A 9 16.44 43.53 3.31
N VAL A 10 16.09 43.94 4.53
CA VAL A 10 15.35 43.10 5.48
C VAL A 10 13.94 42.82 4.97
N PHE A 11 13.29 43.82 4.39
CA PHE A 11 11.98 43.66 3.78
C PHE A 11 12.01 42.56 2.67
N TRP A 12 12.96 42.67 1.75
CA TRP A 12 13.10 41.69 0.67
C TRP A 12 13.50 40.30 1.15
N LEU A 13 14.34 40.21 2.21
CA LEU A 13 14.69 38.94 2.83
C LEU A 13 13.48 38.23 3.43
N VAL A 14 12.64 38.93 4.16
CA VAL A 14 11.42 38.35 4.76
C VAL A 14 10.48 37.81 3.69
N TRP A 15 10.26 38.61 2.61
CA TRP A 15 9.42 38.19 1.50
C TRP A 15 10.00 37.00 0.72
N SER A 16 11.32 36.97 0.54
CA SER A 16 11.98 35.83 -0.12
C SER A 16 11.82 34.55 0.67
N ILE A 17 12.01 34.58 1.98
CA ILE A 17 11.82 33.41 2.85
C ILE A 17 10.37 32.92 2.85
N ALA A 18 9.41 33.84 2.79
CA ALA A 18 7.98 33.49 2.77
C ALA A 18 7.52 32.93 1.40
N LEU A 19 8.00 33.52 0.29
CA LEU A 19 7.54 33.14 -1.04
C LEU A 19 8.31 31.97 -1.66
N LEU A 20 9.58 31.77 -1.30
CA LEU A 20 10.42 30.71 -1.85
C LEU A 20 9.85 29.31 -1.67
N PRO A 21 9.36 28.88 -0.49
CA PRO A 21 8.77 27.56 -0.33
C PRO A 21 7.50 27.37 -1.18
N LEU A 22 6.70 28.42 -1.35
CA LEU A 22 5.51 28.38 -2.20
C LEU A 22 5.88 28.23 -3.68
N LEU A 23 6.89 28.92 -4.14
CA LEU A 23 7.40 28.79 -5.51
C LEU A 23 7.97 27.39 -5.75
N VAL A 24 8.79 26.89 -4.83
CA VAL A 24 9.35 25.52 -4.94
C VAL A 24 8.24 24.47 -4.96
N ALA A 25 7.24 24.58 -4.08
CA ALA A 25 6.11 23.67 -4.06
C ALA A 25 5.29 23.74 -5.37
N SER A 26 5.06 24.94 -5.88
CA SER A 26 4.34 25.13 -7.15
C SER A 26 5.10 24.50 -8.32
N VAL A 27 6.41 24.78 -8.43
CA VAL A 27 7.25 24.19 -9.47
C VAL A 27 7.27 22.67 -9.36
N ALA A 28 7.42 22.10 -8.18
CA ALA A 28 7.39 20.67 -7.95
C ALA A 28 6.02 20.07 -8.37
N TYR A 29 4.92 20.73 -8.04
CA TYR A 29 3.57 20.28 -8.42
C TYR A 29 3.37 20.29 -9.94
N PHE A 30 3.71 21.38 -10.63
CA PHE A 30 3.52 21.49 -12.08
C PHE A 30 4.53 20.69 -12.89
N SER A 31 5.72 20.40 -12.34
CA SER A 31 6.70 19.51 -12.99
C SER A 31 6.33 18.02 -12.85
N GLY A 32 5.26 17.70 -12.12
CA GLY A 32 4.86 16.30 -11.88
C GLY A 32 5.84 15.56 -10.96
N TRP A 33 6.76 16.28 -10.29
CA TRP A 33 7.68 15.66 -9.35
C TRP A 33 6.91 15.11 -8.16
N ARG A 34 6.89 13.79 -8.07
CA ARG A 34 6.36 13.06 -6.90
C ARG A 34 7.55 12.47 -6.17
N PRO A 35 7.68 12.71 -4.86
CA PRO A 35 8.69 12.00 -4.10
C PRO A 35 8.44 10.49 -4.27
N ALA A 36 9.47 9.81 -4.78
CA ALA A 36 9.41 8.36 -5.07
C ALA A 36 9.48 7.52 -3.78
N GLU A 37 8.73 7.88 -2.76
CA GLU A 37 8.49 7.00 -1.64
C GLU A 37 7.37 6.05 -2.03
N GLN A 38 7.74 4.93 -2.66
CA GLN A 38 6.84 3.79 -2.75
C GLN A 38 6.53 3.36 -1.32
N ILE A 39 5.33 3.70 -0.88
CA ILE A 39 4.85 3.41 0.47
C ILE A 39 4.67 1.90 0.66
N THR A 40 4.54 1.17 -0.44
CA THR A 40 4.36 -0.28 -0.48
C THR A 40 5.43 -0.92 -1.38
N GLU A 41 5.88 -2.11 -1.00
CA GLU A 41 6.78 -2.93 -1.82
C GLU A 41 6.03 -3.65 -2.96
N GLY A 42 4.70 -3.61 -2.93
CA GLY A 42 3.82 -4.17 -3.96
C GLY A 42 3.38 -3.15 -5.01
N GLU A 43 2.87 -3.65 -6.12
CA GLU A 43 2.24 -2.86 -7.16
C GLU A 43 0.82 -2.45 -6.72
N LEU A 44 0.55 -1.15 -6.71
CA LEU A 44 -0.75 -0.62 -6.33
C LEU A 44 -1.78 -0.83 -7.45
N TYR A 45 -2.97 -1.28 -7.09
CA TYR A 45 -4.09 -1.32 -8.02
C TYR A 45 -4.65 0.07 -8.29
N PRO A 46 -5.20 0.31 -9.49
CA PRO A 46 -5.97 1.51 -9.76
C PRO A 46 -7.16 1.61 -8.79
N PRO A 47 -7.53 2.82 -8.37
CA PRO A 47 -8.68 3.00 -7.47
C PRO A 47 -9.97 2.49 -8.12
N GLY A 48 -10.78 1.77 -7.34
CA GLY A 48 -12.07 1.27 -7.76
C GLY A 48 -12.10 -0.18 -8.28
N VAL A 49 -10.96 -0.85 -8.41
CA VAL A 49 -10.92 -2.28 -8.78
C VAL A 49 -11.34 -3.10 -7.57
N THR A 50 -12.29 -4.03 -7.79
CA THR A 50 -12.83 -4.91 -6.76
C THR A 50 -12.44 -6.36 -6.98
N LEU A 51 -12.65 -7.20 -5.96
CA LEU A 51 -12.50 -8.66 -6.07
C LEU A 51 -13.46 -9.25 -7.13
N ALA A 52 -14.65 -8.67 -7.28
CA ALA A 52 -15.64 -9.09 -8.27
C ALA A 52 -15.14 -8.85 -9.71
N ASP A 53 -14.47 -7.70 -9.96
CA ASP A 53 -13.90 -7.37 -11.28
C ASP A 53 -12.81 -8.38 -11.69
N LEU A 54 -12.14 -8.98 -10.73
CA LEU A 54 -11.13 -10.01 -10.94
C LEU A 54 -11.71 -11.45 -10.95
N GLN A 55 -13.03 -11.57 -10.88
CA GLN A 55 -13.75 -12.87 -10.81
C GLN A 55 -13.28 -13.77 -9.65
N LEU A 56 -12.78 -13.13 -8.59
CA LEU A 56 -12.28 -13.79 -7.38
C LEU A 56 -13.33 -13.84 -6.26
N GLU A 57 -14.57 -13.44 -6.55
CA GLU A 57 -15.65 -13.39 -5.57
C GLU A 57 -16.20 -14.79 -5.30
N ASN A 58 -15.58 -15.49 -4.36
CA ASN A 58 -16.13 -16.70 -3.76
C ASN A 58 -16.84 -16.32 -2.45
N LYS A 59 -17.85 -17.12 -2.03
CA LYS A 59 -18.60 -16.92 -0.79
C LYS A 59 -17.73 -16.83 0.48
N GLU A 60 -16.52 -17.42 0.44
CA GLU A 60 -15.54 -17.36 1.53
C GLU A 60 -14.72 -16.05 1.53
N LEU A 61 -14.60 -15.41 0.38
CA LEU A 61 -13.96 -14.08 0.21
C LEU A 61 -14.84 -12.93 0.70
N ALA A 62 -16.14 -13.14 0.83
CA ALA A 62 -17.10 -12.15 1.33
C ALA A 62 -17.11 -12.02 2.86
N ALA A 63 -15.99 -12.23 3.54
CA ALA A 63 -15.86 -11.92 4.96
C ALA A 63 -15.82 -10.39 5.13
N GLU A 64 -16.99 -9.77 5.08
CA GLU A 64 -17.18 -8.35 5.27
C GLU A 64 -16.52 -7.88 6.57
N GLY A 65 -15.72 -6.82 6.45
CA GLY A 65 -15.11 -6.16 7.59
C GLY A 65 -13.66 -6.53 7.89
N ASN A 66 -13.06 -7.51 7.21
CA ASN A 66 -11.67 -7.89 7.40
C ASN A 66 -10.82 -7.62 6.16
N TRP A 67 -9.55 -7.32 6.39
CA TRP A 67 -8.55 -7.32 5.32
C TRP A 67 -8.37 -8.74 4.79
N GLN A 68 -8.12 -8.87 3.49
CA GLN A 68 -7.99 -10.17 2.85
C GLN A 68 -6.66 -10.28 2.11
N LEU A 69 -5.88 -11.27 2.46
CA LEU A 69 -4.64 -11.63 1.80
C LEU A 69 -4.87 -12.91 0.98
N ILE A 70 -4.81 -12.79 -0.34
CA ILE A 70 -5.21 -13.84 -1.27
C ILE A 70 -3.98 -14.33 -2.02
N LEU A 71 -3.62 -15.58 -1.85
CA LEU A 71 -2.60 -16.23 -2.66
C LEU A 71 -3.24 -16.76 -3.94
N LEU A 72 -2.92 -16.13 -5.07
CA LEU A 72 -3.28 -16.65 -6.38
C LEU A 72 -2.27 -17.71 -6.79
N VAL A 73 -2.79 -18.89 -7.12
CA VAL A 73 -1.99 -20.01 -7.60
C VAL A 73 -2.39 -20.27 -9.06
N ASP A 74 -1.40 -20.33 -9.92
CA ASP A 74 -1.58 -20.75 -11.30
C ASP A 74 -0.81 -22.07 -11.59
N LYS A 75 -1.01 -22.64 -12.77
CA LYS A 75 -0.40 -23.89 -13.17
C LYS A 75 1.13 -23.81 -13.32
N THR A 76 1.67 -22.59 -13.45
CA THR A 76 3.10 -22.34 -13.68
C THR A 76 3.85 -22.13 -12.36
N CYS A 77 3.14 -21.83 -11.30
CA CYS A 77 3.68 -21.50 -9.99
C CYS A 77 3.82 -22.75 -9.11
N ALA A 78 4.86 -23.56 -9.33
CA ALA A 78 5.03 -24.81 -8.61
C ALA A 78 5.71 -24.60 -7.23
N ASP A 79 6.94 -24.10 -7.24
CA ASP A 79 7.77 -24.04 -6.03
C ASP A 79 7.55 -22.76 -5.22
N GLU A 80 7.38 -21.61 -5.87
CA GLU A 80 7.11 -20.34 -5.21
C GLU A 80 5.75 -20.35 -4.50
N CYS A 81 4.70 -20.87 -5.13
CA CYS A 81 3.39 -20.99 -4.50
C CYS A 81 3.42 -21.94 -3.32
N ARG A 82 4.08 -23.09 -3.44
CA ARG A 82 4.24 -24.03 -2.31
C ARG A 82 4.97 -23.39 -1.14
N TYR A 83 6.00 -22.61 -1.43
CA TYR A 83 6.72 -21.85 -0.40
C TYR A 83 5.79 -20.88 0.33
N TRP A 84 5.01 -20.08 -0.42
CA TRP A 84 4.07 -19.13 0.18
C TRP A 84 2.93 -19.80 0.93
N GLN A 85 2.41 -20.93 0.43
CA GLN A 85 1.39 -21.73 1.13
C GLN A 85 1.86 -22.13 2.53
N THR A 86 3.11 -22.61 2.62
CA THR A 86 3.70 -23.03 3.91
C THR A 86 3.98 -21.84 4.82
N LEU A 87 4.25 -20.68 4.23
CA LEU A 87 4.65 -19.47 4.97
C LEU A 87 3.47 -18.66 5.50
N LEU A 88 2.35 -18.61 4.77
CA LEU A 88 1.20 -17.76 5.09
C LEU A 88 0.66 -17.94 6.51
N PRO A 89 0.51 -19.16 7.05
CA PRO A 89 0.10 -19.34 8.45
C PRO A 89 1.04 -18.67 9.45
N ASN A 90 2.36 -18.79 9.21
CA ASN A 90 3.37 -18.20 10.07
C ASN A 90 3.41 -16.67 9.91
N LEU A 91 3.24 -16.18 8.68
CA LEU A 91 3.13 -14.75 8.39
C LEU A 91 1.93 -14.16 9.14
N HIS A 92 0.75 -14.79 9.04
CA HIS A 92 -0.45 -14.39 9.73
C HIS A 92 -0.26 -14.37 11.25
N ALA A 93 0.33 -15.42 11.83
CA ALA A 93 0.65 -15.47 13.26
C ALA A 93 1.61 -14.34 13.68
N SER A 94 2.53 -13.91 12.80
CA SER A 94 3.50 -12.84 13.07
C SER A 94 2.90 -11.44 13.17
N LEU A 95 1.65 -11.26 12.74
CA LEU A 95 0.91 -9.99 12.87
C LEU A 95 0.51 -9.69 14.32
N GLY A 96 0.56 -10.68 15.20
CA GLY A 96 0.27 -10.53 16.62
C GLY A 96 -1.18 -10.10 16.88
N LYS A 97 -1.38 -8.96 17.52
CA LYS A 97 -2.72 -8.45 17.87
C LYS A 97 -3.58 -8.07 16.66
N ASP A 98 -2.97 -7.79 15.51
CA ASP A 98 -3.68 -7.37 14.30
C ASP A 98 -4.05 -8.57 13.40
N ARG A 99 -3.70 -9.81 13.79
CA ARG A 99 -3.97 -11.01 13.00
C ARG A 99 -5.45 -11.24 12.74
N ASP A 100 -6.31 -10.97 13.73
CA ASP A 100 -7.75 -11.23 13.64
C ASP A 100 -8.47 -10.23 12.68
N ARG A 101 -7.75 -9.19 12.22
CA ARG A 101 -8.20 -8.21 11.24
C ARG A 101 -7.81 -8.58 9.80
N LEU A 102 -6.98 -9.61 9.62
CA LEU A 102 -6.54 -10.10 8.32
C LEU A 102 -6.95 -11.55 8.17
N LEU A 103 -7.71 -11.83 7.13
CA LEU A 103 -7.96 -13.20 6.69
C LEU A 103 -7.02 -13.54 5.55
N TRP A 104 -6.59 -14.78 5.45
CA TRP A 104 -5.82 -15.23 4.29
C TRP A 104 -6.43 -16.47 3.69
N GLN A 105 -6.32 -16.60 2.39
CA GLN A 105 -6.83 -17.74 1.64
C GLN A 105 -6.06 -17.94 0.35
N GLN A 106 -6.25 -19.11 -0.22
CA GLN A 106 -5.71 -19.47 -1.53
C GLN A 106 -6.84 -19.60 -2.53
N VAL A 107 -6.58 -19.08 -3.74
CA VAL A 107 -7.50 -19.17 -4.86
C VAL A 107 -6.72 -19.63 -6.11
N ASP A 108 -7.27 -20.61 -6.80
CA ASP A 108 -6.72 -21.03 -8.07
C ASP A 108 -7.14 -20.03 -9.16
N SER A 109 -6.15 -19.46 -9.85
CA SER A 109 -6.38 -18.47 -10.90
C SER A 109 -5.70 -18.92 -12.18
N ASN A 110 -6.49 -19.02 -13.25
CA ASN A 110 -5.95 -19.32 -14.57
C ASN A 110 -5.67 -18.05 -15.41
N GLU A 111 -6.28 -16.91 -15.04
CA GLU A 111 -6.25 -15.68 -15.85
C GLU A 111 -5.36 -14.59 -15.26
N GLN A 112 -5.26 -14.52 -13.93
CA GLN A 112 -4.58 -13.44 -13.24
C GLN A 112 -3.07 -13.69 -13.01
N GLY A 113 -2.61 -14.92 -13.28
CA GLY A 113 -1.26 -15.36 -12.92
C GLY A 113 -1.03 -15.47 -11.42
N ALA A 114 0.10 -16.06 -11.02
CA ALA A 114 0.46 -16.23 -9.63
C ALA A 114 0.82 -14.90 -8.97
N GLY A 115 0.46 -14.74 -7.68
CA GLY A 115 0.75 -13.53 -6.93
C GLY A 115 0.06 -13.52 -5.57
N LEU A 116 0.43 -12.55 -4.75
CA LEU A 116 -0.21 -12.34 -3.46
C LEU A 116 -0.97 -11.01 -3.51
N LEU A 117 -2.29 -11.07 -3.40
CA LEU A 117 -3.18 -9.92 -3.47
C LEU A 117 -3.61 -9.48 -2.09
N LEU A 118 -3.74 -8.17 -1.89
CA LEU A 118 -4.31 -7.59 -0.69
C LEU A 118 -5.56 -6.80 -1.06
N ALA A 119 -6.69 -7.16 -0.45
CA ALA A 119 -7.94 -6.42 -0.55
C ALA A 119 -8.32 -5.80 0.80
N ASP A 120 -8.99 -4.66 0.74
CA ASP A 120 -9.50 -3.97 1.91
C ASP A 120 -10.80 -4.61 2.44
N PRO A 121 -11.28 -4.22 3.64
CA PRO A 121 -12.52 -4.75 4.22
C PRO A 121 -13.79 -4.49 3.42
N ARG A 122 -13.74 -3.68 2.38
CA ARG A 122 -14.85 -3.39 1.45
C ARG A 122 -14.75 -4.20 0.15
N GLY A 123 -13.68 -5.01 -0.01
CA GLY A 123 -13.45 -5.79 -1.20
C GLY A 123 -12.71 -5.04 -2.33
N PHE A 124 -12.18 -3.83 -2.08
CA PHE A 124 -11.35 -3.14 -3.06
C PHE A 124 -9.92 -3.66 -3.04
N MET A 125 -9.37 -3.84 -4.23
CA MET A 125 -7.98 -4.24 -4.39
C MET A 125 -7.05 -3.09 -4.03
N VAL A 126 -6.08 -3.36 -3.15
CA VAL A 126 -5.12 -2.36 -2.68
C VAL A 126 -3.78 -2.56 -3.37
N THR A 127 -3.22 -3.74 -3.28
CA THR A 127 -1.89 -4.01 -3.82
C THR A 127 -1.71 -5.46 -4.22
N ARG A 128 -0.79 -5.68 -5.16
CA ARG A 128 -0.31 -7.00 -5.58
C ARG A 128 1.17 -7.11 -5.25
N TYR A 129 1.54 -8.18 -4.57
CA TYR A 129 2.94 -8.51 -4.33
C TYR A 129 3.38 -9.64 -5.27
N SER A 130 4.57 -9.50 -5.81
CA SER A 130 5.23 -10.60 -6.52
C SER A 130 5.64 -11.67 -5.50
N LEU A 131 5.52 -12.95 -5.87
CA LEU A 131 5.95 -14.06 -5.02
C LEU A 131 7.47 -14.12 -4.84
N SER A 132 8.24 -13.41 -5.68
CA SER A 132 9.69 -13.25 -5.55
C SER A 132 10.10 -12.26 -4.44
N LEU A 133 9.15 -11.46 -3.92
CA LEU A 133 9.44 -10.53 -2.82
C LEU A 133 9.78 -11.28 -1.53
N PRO A 134 10.75 -10.76 -0.75
CA PRO A 134 11.05 -11.36 0.54
C PRO A 134 9.86 -11.22 1.49
N PRO A 135 9.46 -12.28 2.19
CA PRO A 135 8.30 -12.26 3.10
C PRO A 135 8.35 -11.16 4.17
N LYS A 136 9.57 -10.79 4.59
CA LYS A 136 9.78 -9.69 5.56
C LYS A 136 9.27 -8.35 5.03
N ALA A 137 9.38 -8.09 3.73
CA ALA A 137 8.88 -6.88 3.09
C ALA A 137 7.35 -6.84 3.13
N VAL A 138 6.70 -7.95 2.75
CA VAL A 138 5.24 -8.10 2.81
C VAL A 138 4.71 -7.92 4.25
N ILE A 139 5.35 -8.58 5.24
CA ILE A 139 4.98 -8.42 6.65
C ILE A 139 5.08 -6.96 7.11
N LYS A 140 6.15 -6.27 6.72
CA LYS A 140 6.37 -4.86 7.07
C LYS A 140 5.24 -3.97 6.51
N ASP A 141 4.86 -4.19 5.26
CA ASP A 141 3.78 -3.46 4.61
C ASP A 141 2.43 -3.76 5.25
N LEU A 142 2.10 -5.02 5.49
CA LEU A 142 0.87 -5.42 6.17
C LEU A 142 0.75 -4.78 7.55
N LYS A 143 1.81 -4.83 8.37
CA LYS A 143 1.84 -4.18 9.68
C LYS A 143 1.65 -2.67 9.61
N ARG A 144 2.21 -2.03 8.56
CA ARG A 144 2.04 -0.59 8.33
C ARG A 144 0.60 -0.27 7.95
N LEU A 145 0.02 -1.00 7.00
CA LEU A 145 -1.35 -0.80 6.53
C LEU A 145 -2.38 -1.02 7.65
N LEU A 146 -2.26 -2.13 8.38
CA LEU A 146 -3.15 -2.45 9.50
C LEU A 146 -3.05 -1.43 10.65
N ARG A 147 -1.87 -0.82 10.85
CA ARG A 147 -1.68 0.25 11.87
C ARG A 147 -2.37 1.55 11.47
N ILE A 148 -2.32 1.92 10.19
CA ILE A 148 -2.90 3.17 9.67
C ILE A 148 -4.42 3.01 9.49
N SER A 149 -4.86 1.85 9.03
CA SER A 149 -6.27 1.55 8.87
C SER A 149 -6.93 1.33 10.23
N LYS A 150 -8.01 2.07 10.48
CA LYS A 150 -8.87 1.88 11.67
C LYS A 150 -10.07 0.97 11.36
N VAL A 151 -10.12 0.41 10.14
CA VAL A 151 -11.20 -0.43 9.64
C VAL A 151 -10.75 -1.89 9.67
N GLY A 152 -11.63 -2.79 10.05
CA GLY A 152 -11.37 -4.23 10.20
C GLY A 152 -11.20 -4.63 11.65
#